data_b936d2c808ac9fc20fcb329164d3396d
#
_entry.id   b936d2c808ac9fc20fcb329164d3396d
#
_cell.length_a   1.000
_cell.length_b   1.000
_cell.length_c   1.000
_cell.angle_alpha   90.00
_cell.angle_beta   90.00
_cell.angle_gamma   90.00
#
_symmetry.space_group_name_H-M   'P 1'
#
loop_
_entity.id
_entity.type
_entity.pdbx_description
1 polymer ?
#
loop_
_entity_poly.entity_id
_entity_poly.type
_entity_poly.pdbx_seq_one_letter_code
_entity_poly.pdbx_strand_id
1 'polypeptide(L)'
;CLPMEKFPRWRKALRANKPVVISDLQRLEKVYPDEAAFFREYGVTTLLAAPFSKRINQGFIAVDDPTRYTDDPVFLFIASYAVVLELNEIKQQQSLLAATKASKYNPEDIHVNFFGGMEIISSIGTLTGEDIKADQCYLLLAYLILNHKKNFSIDTLAEIICPYDELDSPYKVVNNIVYRLRRTLSVIGLDKLVIGKNGIFQINPNFNIHTDFDRFEDACIQLKTEENPDMRHSLYHSAVDMYKGQLLPRCEHELWLMQLSMYYQSLYLQITKGYVRVKM
;
A
#
# COMPACT_ATOMS: atom_id res chain seq x y z
N CYS A 1 -15.31 -4.57 7.11
CA CYS A 1 -14.80 -3.68 8.18
C CYS A 1 -15.98 -2.93 8.81
N LEU A 2 -16.07 -2.94 10.14
CA LEU A 2 -17.10 -2.19 10.85
C LEU A 2 -16.81 -0.69 10.74
N PRO A 3 -17.74 0.14 10.27
CA PRO A 3 -17.56 1.59 10.23
C PRO A 3 -17.63 2.16 11.67
N MET A 4 -16.50 2.22 12.35
CA MET A 4 -16.36 2.59 13.76
C MET A 4 -16.99 3.96 14.12
N GLU A 5 -17.23 4.80 13.14
CA GLU A 5 -17.91 6.09 13.34
C GLU A 5 -19.39 5.89 13.70
N LYS A 6 -20.03 4.87 13.14
CA LYS A 6 -21.43 4.52 13.38
C LYS A 6 -21.62 3.67 14.66
N PHE A 7 -20.55 3.15 15.25
CA PHE A 7 -20.57 2.24 16.40
C PHE A 7 -19.84 2.83 17.63
N PRO A 8 -20.39 3.84 18.30
CA PRO A 8 -19.72 4.51 19.42
C PRO A 8 -19.46 3.59 20.62
N ARG A 9 -20.33 2.59 20.85
CA ARG A 9 -20.15 1.56 21.89
C ARG A 9 -18.89 0.75 21.66
N TRP A 10 -18.64 0.31 20.43
CA TRP A 10 -17.46 -0.47 20.05
C TRP A 10 -16.18 0.35 20.21
N ARG A 11 -16.23 1.62 19.81
CA ARG A 11 -15.09 2.53 20.00
C ARG A 11 -14.74 2.70 21.47
N LYS A 12 -15.78 2.85 22.34
CA LYS A 12 -15.58 2.93 23.79
C LYS A 12 -15.04 1.63 24.36
N ALA A 13 -15.55 0.48 23.94
CA ALA A 13 -15.10 -0.84 24.34
C ALA A 13 -13.64 -1.08 23.95
N LEU A 14 -13.25 -0.73 22.70
CA LEU A 14 -11.87 -0.84 22.23
C LEU A 14 -10.89 -0.01 23.08
N ARG A 15 -11.25 1.25 23.37
CA ARG A 15 -10.43 2.14 24.22
C ARG A 15 -10.31 1.64 25.66
N ALA A 16 -11.37 1.04 26.18
CA ALA A 16 -11.42 0.53 27.54
C ALA A 16 -10.90 -0.90 27.68
N ASN A 17 -10.51 -1.53 26.56
CA ASN A 17 -10.15 -2.96 26.47
C ASN A 17 -11.23 -3.88 27.07
N LYS A 18 -12.51 -3.58 26.77
CA LYS A 18 -13.66 -4.32 27.26
C LYS A 18 -14.33 -5.11 26.14
N PRO A 19 -14.88 -6.30 26.43
CA PRO A 19 -15.61 -7.07 25.43
C PRO A 19 -16.91 -6.37 25.03
N VAL A 20 -17.40 -6.72 23.84
CA VAL A 20 -18.75 -6.38 23.40
C VAL A 20 -19.55 -7.67 23.34
N VAL A 21 -20.64 -7.70 24.12
CA VAL A 21 -21.57 -8.83 24.15
C VAL A 21 -22.93 -8.35 23.67
N ILE A 22 -23.48 -9.07 22.72
CA ILE A 22 -24.86 -8.92 22.22
C ILE A 22 -25.56 -10.25 22.49
N SER A 23 -26.31 -10.33 23.57
CA SER A 23 -27.07 -11.52 23.95
C SER A 23 -28.51 -11.52 23.40
N ASP A 24 -29.01 -10.34 23.00
CA ASP A 24 -30.35 -10.15 22.50
C ASP A 24 -30.38 -8.90 21.60
N LEU A 25 -30.62 -9.14 20.31
CA LEU A 25 -30.67 -8.08 19.30
C LEU A 25 -31.90 -7.14 19.51
N GLN A 26 -33.01 -7.64 20.04
CA GLN A 26 -34.19 -6.84 20.31
C GLN A 26 -33.95 -5.82 21.45
N ARG A 27 -33.15 -6.21 22.45
CA ARG A 27 -32.74 -5.28 23.50
C ARG A 27 -31.75 -4.24 22.97
N LEU A 28 -30.82 -4.68 22.08
CA LEU A 28 -29.87 -3.78 21.46
C LEU A 28 -30.59 -2.70 20.62
N GLU A 29 -31.62 -3.06 19.88
CA GLU A 29 -32.38 -2.16 19.02
C GLU A 29 -33.01 -0.98 19.78
N LYS A 30 -33.42 -1.18 21.03
CA LYS A 30 -33.96 -0.12 21.88
C LYS A 30 -32.96 0.97 22.26
N VAL A 31 -31.67 0.63 22.29
CA VAL A 31 -30.59 1.53 22.76
C VAL A 31 -29.69 1.96 21.60
N TYR A 32 -29.45 1.07 20.67
CA TYR A 32 -28.54 1.27 19.53
C TYR A 32 -29.18 0.72 18.23
N PRO A 33 -30.19 1.42 17.68
CA PRO A 33 -30.97 0.93 16.53
C PRO A 33 -30.14 0.70 15.27
N ASP A 34 -29.17 1.59 14.98
CA ASP A 34 -28.30 1.49 13.81
C ASP A 34 -27.37 0.26 13.89
N GLU A 35 -26.89 -0.04 15.10
CA GLU A 35 -26.07 -1.21 15.36
C GLU A 35 -26.89 -2.50 15.22
N ALA A 36 -28.09 -2.53 15.76
CA ALA A 36 -28.99 -3.67 15.64
C ALA A 36 -29.41 -3.93 14.19
N ALA A 37 -29.72 -2.88 13.43
CA ALA A 37 -30.03 -2.98 12.01
C ALA A 37 -28.87 -3.58 11.21
N PHE A 38 -27.65 -3.14 11.48
CA PHE A 38 -26.47 -3.69 10.84
C PHE A 38 -26.32 -5.20 11.08
N PHE A 39 -26.37 -5.66 12.33
CA PHE A 39 -26.23 -7.10 12.63
C PHE A 39 -27.38 -7.93 12.08
N ARG A 40 -28.59 -7.38 12.01
CA ARG A 40 -29.73 -8.04 11.38
C ARG A 40 -29.53 -8.25 9.87
N GLU A 41 -28.95 -7.28 9.19
CA GLU A 41 -28.62 -7.38 7.76
C GLU A 41 -27.67 -8.54 7.47
N TYR A 42 -26.74 -8.84 8.42
CA TYR A 42 -25.81 -9.97 8.33
C TYR A 42 -26.35 -11.27 8.94
N GLY A 43 -27.61 -11.29 9.41
CA GLY A 43 -28.23 -12.48 9.98
C GLY A 43 -27.72 -12.87 11.37
N VAL A 44 -26.99 -12.01 12.04
CA VAL A 44 -26.42 -12.23 13.39
C VAL A 44 -27.49 -11.96 14.44
N THR A 45 -27.73 -12.90 15.37
CA THR A 45 -28.72 -12.76 16.45
C THR A 45 -28.06 -12.51 17.79
N THR A 46 -26.91 -13.12 18.04
CA THR A 46 -26.06 -12.92 19.21
C THR A 46 -24.62 -12.75 18.80
N LEU A 47 -23.81 -12.07 19.61
CA LEU A 47 -22.41 -11.83 19.27
C LEU A 47 -21.58 -11.68 20.53
N LEU A 48 -20.41 -12.28 20.51
CA LEU A 48 -19.36 -12.10 21.52
C LEU A 48 -18.10 -11.60 20.86
N ALA A 49 -17.58 -10.44 21.27
CA ALA A 49 -16.38 -9.86 20.71
C ALA A 49 -15.38 -9.43 21.80
N ALA A 50 -14.12 -9.79 21.62
CA ALA A 50 -13.01 -9.33 22.44
C ALA A 50 -12.12 -8.36 21.67
N PRO A 51 -11.76 -7.22 22.26
CA PRO A 51 -10.86 -6.28 21.64
C PRO A 51 -9.42 -6.78 21.64
N PHE A 52 -8.67 -6.40 20.62
CA PHE A 52 -7.21 -6.41 20.67
C PHE A 52 -6.69 -5.02 20.32
N SER A 53 -5.72 -4.56 21.08
CA SER A 53 -5.13 -3.24 20.87
C SER A 53 -3.65 -3.29 21.16
N LYS A 54 -2.84 -2.97 20.16
CA LYS A 54 -1.41 -2.69 20.33
C LYS A 54 -1.02 -1.60 19.33
N ARG A 55 -0.37 -0.57 19.82
CA ARG A 55 0.10 0.68 19.19
C ARG A 55 -0.29 0.96 17.72
N ILE A 56 -0.36 -0.04 16.85
CA ILE A 56 -0.60 0.11 15.41
C ILE A 56 -1.80 -0.73 14.92
N ASN A 57 -2.06 -1.89 15.54
CA ASN A 57 -3.16 -2.77 15.16
C ASN A 57 -4.21 -2.79 16.28
N GLN A 58 -5.42 -2.34 15.95
CA GLN A 58 -6.56 -2.32 16.87
C GLN A 58 -7.77 -2.93 16.16
N GLY A 59 -8.50 -3.76 16.88
CA GLY A 59 -9.68 -4.40 16.33
C GLY A 59 -10.40 -5.28 17.34
N PHE A 60 -11.28 -6.12 16.83
CA PHE A 60 -12.00 -7.12 17.60
C PHE A 60 -11.88 -8.48 16.94
N ILE A 61 -11.77 -9.52 17.75
CA ILE A 61 -12.12 -10.89 17.35
C ILE A 61 -13.54 -11.12 17.84
N ALA A 62 -14.40 -11.57 16.95
CA ALA A 62 -15.81 -11.82 17.26
C ALA A 62 -16.21 -13.21 16.82
N VAL A 63 -17.19 -13.75 17.54
CA VAL A 63 -17.93 -14.96 17.17
C VAL A 63 -19.40 -14.60 17.11
N ASP A 64 -20.01 -14.89 15.95
CA ASP A 64 -21.42 -14.70 15.69
C ASP A 64 -22.16 -15.96 16.12
N ASP A 65 -23.30 -15.78 16.77
CA ASP A 65 -24.22 -16.83 17.24
C ASP A 65 -23.53 -17.98 17.98
N PRO A 66 -22.72 -17.69 19.03
CA PRO A 66 -22.02 -18.71 19.81
C PRO A 66 -23.02 -19.68 20.46
N THR A 67 -22.79 -20.98 20.29
CA THR A 67 -23.61 -22.03 20.90
C THR A 67 -23.18 -22.41 22.32
N ARG A 68 -21.96 -22.01 22.72
CA ARG A 68 -21.38 -22.22 24.05
C ARG A 68 -20.68 -20.96 24.48
N TYR A 69 -20.60 -20.73 25.81
CA TYR A 69 -19.93 -19.57 26.40
C TYR A 69 -20.43 -18.24 25.85
N THR A 70 -21.74 -18.13 25.72
CA THR A 70 -22.43 -17.01 25.03
C THR A 70 -22.21 -15.66 25.68
N ASP A 71 -21.72 -15.61 26.90
CA ASP A 71 -21.47 -14.42 27.74
C ASP A 71 -20.04 -14.36 28.31
N ASP A 72 -19.22 -15.41 28.10
CA ASP A 72 -17.85 -15.47 28.61
C ASP A 72 -16.81 -15.12 27.51
N PRO A 73 -16.21 -13.94 27.55
CA PRO A 73 -15.25 -13.49 26.56
C PRO A 73 -13.81 -14.00 26.77
N VAL A 74 -13.53 -14.76 27.83
CA VAL A 74 -12.15 -15.13 28.23
C VAL A 74 -11.42 -15.85 27.10
N PHE A 75 -12.08 -16.79 26.44
CA PHE A 75 -11.48 -17.50 25.30
C PHE A 75 -11.11 -16.56 24.15
N LEU A 76 -11.98 -15.60 23.85
CA LEU A 76 -11.72 -14.61 22.79
C LEU A 76 -10.58 -13.64 23.17
N PHE A 77 -10.42 -13.31 24.45
CA PHE A 77 -9.25 -12.55 24.90
C PHE A 77 -7.96 -13.35 24.72
N ILE A 78 -7.94 -14.63 25.01
CA ILE A 78 -6.78 -15.50 24.75
C ILE A 78 -6.50 -15.55 23.25
N ALA A 79 -7.52 -15.77 22.43
CA ALA A 79 -7.40 -15.78 20.98
C ALA A 79 -6.92 -14.42 20.42
N SER A 80 -7.43 -13.32 20.96
CA SER A 80 -7.01 -11.96 20.56
C SER A 80 -5.54 -11.70 20.87
N TYR A 81 -5.05 -12.22 21.98
CA TYR A 81 -3.64 -12.15 22.35
C TYR A 81 -2.75 -12.96 21.38
N ALA A 82 -3.19 -14.17 21.03
CA ALA A 82 -2.48 -15.01 20.04
C ALA A 82 -2.40 -14.33 18.67
N VAL A 83 -3.49 -13.71 18.21
CA VAL A 83 -3.50 -12.94 16.95
C VAL A 83 -2.53 -11.76 17.02
N VAL A 84 -2.47 -11.04 18.15
CA VAL A 84 -1.51 -9.93 18.32
C VAL A 84 -0.07 -10.43 18.29
N LEU A 85 0.23 -11.58 18.88
CA LEU A 85 1.57 -12.18 18.83
C LEU A 85 1.95 -12.53 17.38
N GLU A 86 1.07 -13.20 16.67
CA GLU A 86 1.27 -13.60 15.26
C GLU A 86 1.48 -12.38 14.34
N LEU A 87 0.63 -11.37 14.47
CA LEU A 87 0.79 -10.12 13.71
C LEU A 87 2.11 -9.40 13.99
N ASN A 88 2.62 -9.48 15.25
CA ASN A 88 3.93 -8.92 15.56
C ASN A 88 5.06 -9.74 14.96
N GLU A 89 4.96 -11.07 15.00
CA GLU A 89 5.96 -11.97 14.42
C GLU A 89 6.06 -11.79 12.91
N ILE A 90 4.92 -11.75 12.21
CA ILE A 90 4.86 -11.43 10.78
C ILE A 90 5.53 -10.08 10.49
N LYS A 91 5.23 -9.06 11.29
CA LYS A 91 5.82 -7.73 11.10
C LYS A 91 7.31 -7.71 11.38
N GLN A 92 7.79 -8.43 12.40
CA GLN A 92 9.22 -8.58 12.67
C GLN A 92 9.93 -9.34 11.54
N GLN A 93 9.33 -10.41 11.02
CA GLN A 93 9.86 -11.14 9.88
C GLN A 93 9.93 -10.26 8.63
N GLN A 94 8.90 -9.48 8.34
CA GLN A 94 8.90 -8.51 7.23
C GLN A 94 9.99 -7.45 7.42
N SER A 95 10.16 -6.93 8.63
CA SER A 95 11.21 -5.94 8.94
C SER A 95 12.62 -6.55 8.81
N LEU A 96 12.81 -7.79 9.23
CA LEU A 96 14.08 -8.52 9.06
C LEU A 96 14.37 -8.81 7.59
N LEU A 97 13.35 -9.22 6.83
CA LEU A 97 13.47 -9.43 5.38
C LEU A 97 13.81 -8.12 4.65
N ALA A 98 13.18 -7.02 5.03
CA ALA A 98 13.48 -5.70 4.49
C ALA A 98 14.92 -5.27 4.84
N ALA A 99 15.35 -5.45 6.10
CA ALA A 99 16.71 -5.16 6.54
C ALA A 99 17.76 -6.05 5.83
N THR A 100 17.45 -7.33 5.61
CA THR A 100 18.33 -8.26 4.88
C THR A 100 18.41 -7.90 3.40
N LYS A 101 17.32 -7.45 2.79
CA LYS A 101 17.31 -6.92 1.42
C LYS A 101 18.12 -5.62 1.34
N ALA A 102 17.90 -4.68 2.26
CA ALA A 102 18.61 -3.41 2.31
C ALA A 102 20.15 -3.61 2.46
N SER A 103 20.59 -4.60 3.22
CA SER A 103 22.02 -4.94 3.38
C SER A 103 22.70 -5.46 2.10
N LYS A 104 21.95 -5.86 1.08
CA LYS A 104 22.48 -6.31 -0.22
C LYS A 104 22.68 -5.18 -1.24
N TYR A 105 22.12 -4.00 -0.99
CA TYR A 105 22.12 -2.92 -1.96
C TYR A 105 23.27 -1.92 -1.68
N ASN A 106 23.86 -1.43 -2.76
CA ASN A 106 24.76 -0.29 -2.70
C ASN A 106 23.95 0.92 -2.14
N PRO A 107 24.52 1.79 -1.29
CA PRO A 107 23.82 2.97 -0.77
C PRO A 107 23.21 3.89 -1.83
N GLU A 108 23.73 3.84 -3.05
CA GLU A 108 23.23 4.62 -4.19
C GLU A 108 22.09 3.93 -4.96
N ASP A 109 21.88 2.62 -4.76
CA ASP A 109 20.86 1.86 -5.46
C ASP A 109 19.50 1.96 -4.74
N ILE A 110 18.48 2.35 -5.48
CA ILE A 110 17.10 2.46 -5.00
C ILE A 110 16.24 1.55 -5.84
N HIS A 111 15.52 0.65 -5.19
CA HIS A 111 14.54 -0.21 -5.85
C HIS A 111 13.15 0.31 -5.59
N VAL A 112 12.39 0.49 -6.66
CA VAL A 112 11.01 1.00 -6.59
C VAL A 112 10.07 0.02 -7.27
N ASN A 113 9.07 -0.43 -6.52
CA ASN A 113 7.99 -1.24 -7.04
C ASN A 113 6.74 -0.36 -7.18
N PHE A 114 6.09 -0.43 -8.34
CA PHE A 114 4.88 0.33 -8.66
C PHE A 114 3.69 -0.57 -9.01
N PHE A 115 3.92 -1.83 -9.38
CA PHE A 115 2.85 -2.78 -9.60
C PHE A 115 2.16 -3.18 -8.29
N GLY A 116 0.84 -2.92 -8.21
CA GLY A 116 0.04 -3.15 -7.02
C GLY A 116 0.18 -2.10 -5.92
N GLY A 117 1.01 -1.07 -6.13
CA GLY A 117 1.23 0.03 -5.19
C GLY A 117 2.68 0.50 -5.16
N MET A 118 2.94 1.61 -4.44
CA MET A 118 4.31 2.14 -4.32
C MET A 118 5.04 1.49 -3.15
N GLU A 119 6.22 0.98 -3.43
CA GLU A 119 7.18 0.53 -2.41
C GLU A 119 8.59 0.99 -2.82
N ILE A 120 9.29 1.68 -1.93
CA ILE A 120 10.65 2.20 -2.17
C ILE A 120 11.60 1.53 -1.17
N ILE A 121 12.61 0.89 -1.69
CA ILE A 121 13.60 0.14 -0.92
C ILE A 121 14.96 0.79 -1.10
N SER A 122 15.58 1.20 0.01
CA SER A 122 16.94 1.73 0.09
C SER A 122 17.84 0.81 0.90
N SER A 123 19.11 1.16 1.02
CA SER A 123 20.07 0.48 1.91
C SER A 123 19.71 0.63 3.41
N ILE A 124 18.87 1.59 3.77
CA ILE A 124 18.48 1.90 5.16
C ILE A 124 17.15 1.28 5.54
N GLY A 125 16.21 1.17 4.59
CA GLY A 125 14.88 0.64 4.89
C GLY A 125 13.92 0.69 3.71
N THR A 126 12.66 0.39 4.01
CA THR A 126 11.57 0.37 3.03
C THR A 126 10.49 1.37 3.42
N LEU A 127 9.97 2.10 2.44
CA LEU A 127 8.84 3.01 2.54
C LEU A 127 7.74 2.54 1.60
N THR A 128 6.53 2.38 2.11
CA THR A 128 5.36 2.00 1.31
C THR A 128 4.50 3.22 0.97
N GLY A 129 3.63 3.07 -0.02
CA GLY A 129 2.67 4.12 -0.36
C GLY A 129 1.74 4.52 0.79
N GLU A 130 1.50 3.61 1.74
CA GLU A 130 0.70 3.88 2.94
C GLU A 130 1.41 4.80 3.95
N ASP A 131 2.73 4.81 3.96
CA ASP A 131 3.53 5.69 4.80
C ASP A 131 3.51 7.14 4.30
N ILE A 132 3.24 7.34 3.01
CA ILE A 132 3.10 8.66 2.38
C ILE A 132 1.66 9.13 2.51
N LYS A 133 1.34 9.77 3.64
CA LYS A 133 -0.05 10.17 3.99
C LYS A 133 -0.66 11.19 3.04
N ALA A 134 0.14 12.11 2.49
CA ALA A 134 -0.36 13.18 1.64
C ALA A 134 -0.40 12.74 0.18
N ASP A 135 -1.58 12.81 -0.44
CA ASP A 135 -1.78 12.42 -1.84
C ASP A 135 -0.90 13.22 -2.79
N GLN A 136 -0.75 14.51 -2.58
CA GLN A 136 0.13 15.36 -3.38
C GLN A 136 1.61 14.94 -3.29
N CYS A 137 2.09 14.49 -2.12
CA CYS A 137 3.45 13.97 -1.99
C CYS A 137 3.61 12.64 -2.72
N TYR A 138 2.61 11.77 -2.62
CA TYR A 138 2.59 10.48 -3.32
C TYR A 138 2.60 10.69 -4.84
N LEU A 139 1.72 11.56 -5.34
CA LEU A 139 1.58 11.88 -6.75
C LEU A 139 2.87 12.50 -7.34
N LEU A 140 3.44 13.48 -6.62
CA LEU A 140 4.69 14.09 -7.02
C LEU A 140 5.83 13.08 -7.11
N LEU A 141 5.97 12.22 -6.10
CA LEU A 141 7.02 11.21 -6.06
C LEU A 141 6.85 10.19 -7.18
N ALA A 142 5.62 9.71 -7.39
CA ALA A 142 5.30 8.79 -8.48
C ALA A 142 5.67 9.39 -9.84
N TYR A 143 5.26 10.63 -10.10
CA TYR A 143 5.55 11.32 -11.36
C TYR A 143 7.05 11.52 -11.58
N LEU A 144 7.79 11.95 -10.55
CA LEU A 144 9.23 12.16 -10.64
C LEU A 144 9.99 10.84 -10.87
N ILE A 145 9.61 9.76 -10.21
CA ILE A 145 10.29 8.46 -10.38
C ILE A 145 9.98 7.85 -11.76
N LEU A 146 8.73 7.88 -12.21
CA LEU A 146 8.36 7.43 -13.56
C LEU A 146 9.10 8.19 -14.66
N ASN A 147 9.52 9.41 -14.37
CA ASN A 147 10.26 10.27 -15.29
C ASN A 147 11.65 10.63 -14.72
N HIS A 148 12.32 9.73 -14.00
CA HIS A 148 13.53 10.02 -13.26
C HIS A 148 14.71 10.56 -14.08
N LYS A 149 14.66 10.39 -15.41
CA LYS A 149 15.68 10.92 -16.35
C LYS A 149 15.37 12.34 -16.87
N LYS A 150 14.25 12.95 -16.40
CA LYS A 150 13.78 14.25 -16.87
C LYS A 150 13.84 15.30 -15.76
N ASN A 151 13.86 16.56 -16.19
CA ASN A 151 13.81 17.74 -15.33
C ASN A 151 12.46 18.43 -15.52
N PHE A 152 11.90 18.99 -14.46
CA PHE A 152 10.57 19.59 -14.48
C PHE A 152 10.59 20.99 -13.87
N SER A 153 9.89 21.93 -14.53
CA SER A 153 9.65 23.26 -13.98
C SER A 153 8.63 23.20 -12.83
N ILE A 154 8.62 24.23 -12.01
CA ILE A 154 7.62 24.40 -10.96
C ILE A 154 6.21 24.37 -11.54
N ASP A 155 5.97 25.07 -12.67
CA ASP A 155 4.66 25.16 -13.30
C ASP A 155 4.18 23.78 -13.75
N THR A 156 5.05 23.00 -14.40
CA THR A 156 4.71 21.61 -14.77
C THR A 156 4.36 20.75 -13.57
N LEU A 157 5.11 20.87 -12.48
CA LEU A 157 4.82 20.10 -11.27
C LEU A 157 3.54 20.58 -10.57
N ALA A 158 3.26 21.87 -10.60
CA ALA A 158 2.02 22.43 -10.05
C ALA A 158 0.78 21.91 -10.80
N GLU A 159 0.84 21.83 -12.13
CA GLU A 159 -0.22 21.25 -12.97
C GLU A 159 -0.47 19.78 -12.66
N ILE A 160 0.58 19.00 -12.35
CA ILE A 160 0.46 17.59 -11.98
C ILE A 160 -0.15 17.41 -10.58
N ILE A 161 0.22 18.27 -9.62
CA ILE A 161 -0.18 18.13 -8.21
C ILE A 161 -1.56 18.72 -7.94
N CYS A 162 -1.91 19.80 -8.65
CA CYS A 162 -3.14 20.58 -8.47
C CYS A 162 -3.74 20.97 -9.83
N PRO A 163 -4.21 20.02 -10.65
CA PRO A 163 -4.59 20.28 -12.04
C PRO A 163 -5.83 21.18 -12.19
N TYR A 164 -6.61 21.36 -11.13
CA TYR A 164 -7.89 22.10 -11.15
C TYR A 164 -7.86 23.37 -10.29
N ASP A 165 -6.75 23.67 -9.63
CA ASP A 165 -6.64 24.81 -8.75
C ASP A 165 -5.93 25.98 -9.45
N GLU A 166 -6.55 27.17 -9.45
CA GLU A 166 -5.85 28.43 -9.71
C GLU A 166 -4.97 28.75 -8.51
N LEU A 167 -3.69 28.46 -8.64
CA LEU A 167 -2.73 28.67 -7.54
C LEU A 167 -2.23 30.11 -7.55
N ASP A 168 -2.49 30.86 -6.48
CA ASP A 168 -1.91 32.21 -6.26
C ASP A 168 -0.37 32.19 -6.31
N SER A 169 0.25 31.06 -5.92
CA SER A 169 1.68 30.90 -5.92
C SER A 169 2.10 29.43 -6.10
N PRO A 170 2.22 28.94 -7.36
CA PRO A 170 2.73 27.59 -7.65
C PRO A 170 4.07 27.31 -6.97
N TYR A 171 4.94 28.31 -6.91
CA TYR A 171 6.25 28.23 -6.26
C TYR A 171 6.15 27.79 -4.78
N LYS A 172 5.27 28.42 -4.00
CA LYS A 172 5.09 28.10 -2.57
C LYS A 172 4.51 26.70 -2.37
N VAL A 173 3.52 26.34 -3.18
CA VAL A 173 2.83 25.04 -3.10
C VAL A 173 3.82 23.90 -3.40
N VAL A 174 4.50 23.95 -4.54
CA VAL A 174 5.46 22.90 -4.94
C VAL A 174 6.60 22.77 -3.94
N ASN A 175 7.19 23.88 -3.48
CA ASN A 175 8.26 23.82 -2.49
C ASN A 175 7.81 23.21 -1.14
N ASN A 176 6.60 23.52 -0.68
CA ASN A 176 6.03 22.92 0.53
C ASN A 176 5.85 21.42 0.38
N ILE A 177 5.35 20.96 -0.77
CA ILE A 177 5.15 19.53 -1.03
C ILE A 177 6.50 18.83 -1.13
N VAL A 178 7.48 19.39 -1.83
CA VAL A 178 8.85 18.85 -1.90
C VAL A 178 9.50 18.79 -0.51
N TYR A 179 9.33 19.82 0.32
CA TYR A 179 9.82 19.81 1.69
C TYR A 179 9.21 18.67 2.51
N ARG A 180 7.89 18.51 2.46
CA ARG A 180 7.20 17.40 3.15
C ARG A 180 7.63 16.05 2.62
N LEU A 181 7.78 15.91 1.31
CA LEU A 181 8.24 14.68 0.67
C LEU A 181 9.64 14.31 1.13
N ARG A 182 10.60 15.25 1.12
CA ARG A 182 11.96 15.02 1.63
C ARG A 182 11.98 14.56 3.08
N ARG A 183 11.10 15.14 3.91
CA ARG A 183 10.96 14.73 5.32
C ARG A 183 10.43 13.30 5.43
N THR A 184 9.49 12.89 4.59
CA THR A 184 9.01 11.50 4.55
C THR A 184 10.11 10.56 4.10
N LEU A 185 10.82 10.90 3.03
CA LEU A 185 11.93 10.11 2.48
C LEU A 185 13.14 10.01 3.42
N SER A 186 13.32 10.97 4.34
CA SER A 186 14.44 10.94 5.30
C SER A 186 14.40 9.72 6.24
N VAL A 187 13.24 9.13 6.46
CA VAL A 187 13.07 7.91 7.28
C VAL A 187 13.87 6.72 6.72
N ILE A 188 14.04 6.70 5.40
CA ILE A 188 14.80 5.66 4.69
C ILE A 188 16.09 6.23 4.07
N GLY A 189 16.56 7.38 4.57
CA GLY A 189 17.83 8.01 4.15
C GLY A 189 17.81 8.64 2.77
N LEU A 190 16.64 8.91 2.19
CA LEU A 190 16.47 9.45 0.84
C LEU A 190 15.99 10.91 0.82
N ASP A 191 16.35 11.71 1.83
CA ASP A 191 16.02 13.14 1.90
C ASP A 191 16.58 13.96 0.71
N LYS A 192 17.64 13.48 0.07
CA LYS A 192 18.27 14.07 -1.12
C LYS A 192 17.84 13.46 -2.44
N LEU A 193 16.84 12.56 -2.44
CA LEU A 193 16.36 11.91 -3.67
C LEU A 193 15.78 12.92 -4.67
N VAL A 194 15.00 13.89 -4.18
CA VAL A 194 14.46 14.97 -5.00
C VAL A 194 15.29 16.22 -4.80
N ILE A 195 15.94 16.69 -5.85
CA ILE A 195 16.71 17.94 -5.84
C ILE A 195 16.01 19.02 -6.67
N GLY A 196 16.20 20.28 -6.28
CA GLY A 196 15.66 21.44 -6.97
C GLY A 196 16.65 22.58 -6.98
N LYS A 197 16.84 23.22 -8.15
CA LYS A 197 17.68 24.39 -8.34
C LYS A 197 17.04 25.33 -9.36
N ASN A 198 16.95 26.62 -9.03
CA ASN A 198 16.42 27.66 -9.92
C ASN A 198 15.01 27.33 -10.48
N GLY A 199 14.13 26.76 -9.66
CA GLY A 199 12.78 26.40 -10.08
C GLY A 199 12.67 25.15 -10.95
N ILE A 200 13.74 24.40 -11.11
CA ILE A 200 13.77 23.10 -11.79
C ILE A 200 13.97 22.00 -10.77
N PHE A 201 13.14 20.96 -10.84
CA PHE A 201 13.19 19.78 -9.98
C PHE A 201 13.46 18.51 -10.78
N GLN A 202 14.19 17.58 -10.16
CA GLN A 202 14.52 16.28 -10.74
C GLN A 202 14.82 15.26 -9.66
N ILE A 203 14.84 13.99 -10.03
CA ILE A 203 15.48 12.96 -9.23
C ILE A 203 17.00 13.19 -9.26
N ASN A 204 17.63 13.07 -8.11
CA ASN A 204 19.07 13.24 -7.98
C ASN A 204 19.81 12.14 -8.76
N PRO A 205 20.63 12.49 -9.78
CA PRO A 205 21.33 11.55 -10.63
C PRO A 205 22.40 10.70 -9.92
N ASN A 206 22.73 11.03 -8.66
CA ASN A 206 23.64 10.21 -7.86
C ASN A 206 22.98 8.91 -7.38
N PHE A 207 21.66 8.78 -7.50
CA PHE A 207 20.96 7.54 -7.19
C PHE A 207 20.65 6.74 -8.45
N ASN A 208 20.92 5.43 -8.38
CA ASN A 208 20.53 4.48 -9.42
C ASN A 208 19.12 3.97 -9.11
N ILE A 209 18.15 4.35 -9.94
CA ILE A 209 16.76 3.93 -9.79
C ILE A 209 16.52 2.64 -10.57
N HIS A 210 16.12 1.58 -9.87
CA HIS A 210 15.72 0.30 -10.43
C HIS A 210 14.23 0.08 -10.19
N THR A 211 13.43 0.03 -11.24
CA THR A 211 11.98 -0.13 -11.10
C THR A 211 11.51 -1.55 -11.47
N ASP A 212 10.38 -1.98 -10.93
CA ASP A 212 9.75 -3.24 -11.28
C ASP A 212 9.21 -3.21 -12.72
N PHE A 213 8.70 -2.07 -13.16
CA PHE A 213 8.16 -1.92 -14.51
C PHE A 213 9.26 -1.94 -15.59
N ASP A 214 10.44 -1.35 -15.37
CA ASP A 214 11.58 -1.46 -16.30
C ASP A 214 12.03 -2.92 -16.42
N ARG A 215 12.18 -3.62 -15.27
CA ARG A 215 12.56 -5.04 -15.27
C ARG A 215 11.51 -5.92 -15.93
N PHE A 216 10.23 -5.62 -15.75
CA PHE A 216 9.14 -6.32 -16.41
C PHE A 216 9.18 -6.10 -17.93
N GLU A 217 9.41 -4.88 -18.38
CA GLU A 217 9.53 -4.55 -19.80
C GLU A 217 10.73 -5.24 -20.45
N ASP A 218 11.88 -5.23 -19.78
CA ASP A 218 13.10 -5.95 -20.20
C ASP A 218 12.84 -7.45 -20.35
N ALA A 219 12.15 -8.07 -19.38
CA ALA A 219 11.77 -9.48 -19.47
C ALA A 219 10.81 -9.74 -20.64
N CYS A 220 9.88 -8.84 -20.91
CA CYS A 220 8.97 -8.92 -22.06
C CYS A 220 9.72 -8.83 -23.39
N ILE A 221 10.73 -7.99 -23.47
CA ILE A 221 11.58 -7.84 -24.66
C ILE A 221 12.40 -9.11 -24.87
N GLN A 222 13.05 -9.62 -23.82
CA GLN A 222 13.84 -10.86 -23.88
C GLN A 222 13.00 -12.07 -24.30
N LEU A 223 11.77 -12.17 -23.82
CA LEU A 223 10.83 -13.25 -24.20
C LEU A 223 10.53 -13.32 -25.71
N LYS A 224 10.70 -12.20 -26.45
CA LYS A 224 10.49 -12.18 -27.90
C LYS A 224 11.61 -12.81 -28.71
N THR A 225 12.81 -12.81 -28.15
CA THR A 225 14.05 -13.28 -28.81
C THR A 225 14.65 -14.55 -28.23
N GLU A 226 14.21 -14.96 -27.04
CA GLU A 226 14.72 -16.15 -26.37
C GLU A 226 14.19 -17.43 -27.04
N GLU A 227 15.09 -18.28 -27.49
CA GLU A 227 14.79 -19.56 -28.17
C GLU A 227 14.87 -20.74 -27.24
N ASN A 228 15.68 -20.66 -26.17
CA ASN A 228 15.85 -21.75 -25.21
C ASN A 228 14.56 -21.94 -24.38
N PRO A 229 13.91 -23.12 -24.41
CA PRO A 229 12.67 -23.39 -23.72
C PRO A 229 12.74 -23.17 -22.21
N ASP A 230 13.83 -23.61 -21.56
CA ASP A 230 14.00 -23.50 -20.10
C ASP A 230 14.18 -22.03 -19.67
N MET A 231 14.96 -21.27 -20.44
CA MET A 231 15.15 -19.84 -20.21
C MET A 231 13.85 -19.07 -20.45
N ARG A 232 13.11 -19.40 -21.51
CA ARG A 232 11.78 -18.82 -21.76
C ARG A 232 10.81 -19.08 -20.61
N HIS A 233 10.79 -20.32 -20.10
CA HIS A 233 9.93 -20.67 -18.97
C HIS A 233 10.29 -19.84 -17.72
N SER A 234 11.57 -19.72 -17.41
CA SER A 234 12.07 -18.91 -16.30
C SER A 234 11.71 -17.43 -16.46
N LEU A 235 11.88 -16.87 -17.66
CA LEU A 235 11.52 -15.49 -17.98
C LEU A 235 10.01 -15.24 -17.84
N TYR A 236 9.16 -16.16 -18.33
CA TYR A 236 7.71 -16.08 -18.16
C TYR A 236 7.32 -16.06 -16.68
N HIS A 237 7.88 -16.95 -15.89
CA HIS A 237 7.61 -17.03 -14.46
C HIS A 237 8.03 -15.73 -13.76
N SER A 238 9.23 -15.26 -14.03
CA SER A 238 9.76 -14.02 -13.48
C SER A 238 8.90 -12.81 -13.86
N ALA A 239 8.49 -12.69 -15.12
CA ALA A 239 7.66 -11.58 -15.58
C ALA A 239 6.25 -11.61 -14.94
N VAL A 240 5.62 -12.78 -14.83
CA VAL A 240 4.32 -12.92 -14.16
C VAL A 240 4.41 -12.55 -12.67
N ASP A 241 5.47 -12.97 -11.99
CA ASP A 241 5.67 -12.68 -10.57
C ASP A 241 5.97 -11.20 -10.28
N MET A 242 6.56 -10.47 -11.25
CA MET A 242 6.78 -9.03 -11.11
C MET A 242 5.49 -8.22 -11.17
N TYR A 243 4.51 -8.65 -11.97
CA TYR A 243 3.25 -7.93 -12.15
C TYR A 243 2.27 -8.24 -11.01
N LYS A 244 2.36 -7.49 -9.93
CA LYS A 244 1.54 -7.68 -8.71
C LYS A 244 0.19 -6.99 -8.77
N GLY A 245 -0.18 -6.41 -9.89
CA GLY A 245 -1.43 -5.68 -10.08
C GLY A 245 -1.26 -4.42 -10.91
N GLN A 246 -2.29 -3.58 -10.91
CA GLN A 246 -2.29 -2.32 -11.64
C GLN A 246 -1.13 -1.40 -11.19
N LEU A 247 -0.59 -0.66 -12.15
CA LEU A 247 0.44 0.35 -11.89
C LEU A 247 -0.14 1.47 -11.02
N LEU A 248 0.42 1.70 -9.83
CA LEU A 248 0.05 2.77 -8.91
C LEU A 248 -1.48 2.94 -8.72
N PRO A 249 -2.19 1.98 -8.14
CA PRO A 249 -3.66 2.00 -8.01
C PRO A 249 -4.20 3.29 -7.36
N ARG A 250 -3.43 3.91 -6.45
CA ARG A 250 -3.82 5.16 -5.79
C ARG A 250 -3.88 6.37 -6.74
N CYS A 251 -3.24 6.28 -7.90
CA CYS A 251 -3.19 7.29 -8.95
C CYS A 251 -3.97 6.90 -10.20
N GLU A 252 -4.87 5.92 -10.13
CA GLU A 252 -5.56 5.36 -11.31
C GLU A 252 -6.37 6.39 -12.12
N HIS A 253 -6.80 7.48 -11.50
CA HIS A 253 -7.56 8.55 -12.14
C HIS A 253 -6.68 9.59 -12.85
N GLU A 254 -5.35 9.50 -12.72
CA GLU A 254 -4.43 10.44 -13.32
C GLU A 254 -4.26 10.15 -14.81
N LEU A 255 -4.62 11.13 -15.67
CA LEU A 255 -4.59 10.98 -17.13
C LEU A 255 -3.20 10.59 -17.66
N TRP A 256 -2.14 11.16 -17.08
CA TRP A 256 -0.75 10.86 -17.48
C TRP A 256 -0.34 9.41 -17.15
N LEU A 257 -0.98 8.78 -16.13
CA LEU A 257 -0.70 7.40 -15.76
C LEU A 257 -1.56 6.38 -16.52
N MET A 258 -2.76 6.78 -16.94
CA MET A 258 -3.73 5.88 -17.55
C MET A 258 -3.17 5.14 -18.79
N GLN A 259 -2.52 5.86 -19.70
CA GLN A 259 -1.92 5.24 -20.89
C GLN A 259 -0.83 4.24 -20.54
N LEU A 260 0.01 4.57 -19.57
CA LEU A 260 1.10 3.71 -19.10
C LEU A 260 0.56 2.45 -18.39
N SER A 261 -0.47 2.61 -17.57
CA SER A 261 -1.13 1.50 -16.89
C SER A 261 -1.76 0.52 -17.90
N MET A 262 -2.46 1.04 -18.93
CA MET A 262 -3.02 0.22 -20.01
C MET A 262 -1.94 -0.51 -20.81
N TYR A 263 -0.82 0.14 -21.07
CA TYR A 263 0.33 -0.46 -21.76
C TYR A 263 0.86 -1.68 -21.00
N TYR A 264 1.17 -1.54 -19.71
CA TYR A 264 1.69 -2.65 -18.91
C TYR A 264 0.65 -3.75 -18.70
N GLN A 265 -0.62 -3.42 -18.54
CA GLN A 265 -1.69 -4.40 -18.48
C GLN A 265 -1.79 -5.21 -19.79
N SER A 266 -1.66 -4.55 -20.95
CA SER A 266 -1.65 -5.24 -22.25
C SER A 266 -0.46 -6.18 -22.39
N LEU A 267 0.74 -5.75 -21.99
CA LEU A 267 1.93 -6.60 -21.98
C LEU A 267 1.74 -7.83 -21.08
N TYR A 268 1.20 -7.63 -19.87
CA TYR A 268 0.93 -8.74 -18.95
C TYR A 268 -0.04 -9.75 -19.55
N LEU A 269 -1.13 -9.30 -20.18
CA LEU A 269 -2.08 -10.19 -20.84
C LEU A 269 -1.47 -10.96 -22.03
N GLN A 270 -0.54 -10.33 -22.77
CA GLN A 270 0.21 -11.02 -23.84
C GLN A 270 1.11 -12.13 -23.29
N ILE A 271 1.84 -11.84 -22.21
CA ILE A 271 2.73 -12.80 -21.56
C ILE A 271 1.94 -13.96 -20.98
N THR A 272 0.86 -13.71 -20.25
CA THR A 272 0.05 -14.78 -19.63
C THR A 272 -0.55 -15.71 -20.68
N LYS A 273 -1.01 -15.19 -21.82
CA LYS A 273 -1.45 -16.00 -22.96
C LYS A 273 -0.33 -16.85 -23.54
N GLY A 274 0.88 -16.33 -23.64
CA GLY A 274 2.07 -17.04 -24.09
C GLY A 274 2.48 -18.14 -23.11
N TYR A 275 2.47 -17.84 -21.81
CA TYR A 275 2.80 -18.78 -20.75
C TYR A 275 1.88 -20.00 -20.70
N VAL A 276 0.58 -19.81 -20.85
CA VAL A 276 -0.40 -20.91 -20.90
C VAL A 276 -0.16 -21.83 -22.11
N ARG A 277 0.21 -21.26 -23.27
CA ARG A 277 0.52 -22.06 -24.46
C ARG A 277 1.79 -22.92 -24.34
N VAL A 278 2.74 -22.51 -23.52
CA VAL A 278 3.98 -23.28 -23.28
C VAL A 278 3.76 -24.41 -22.28
N LYS A 279 2.73 -24.31 -21.42
CA LYS A 279 2.36 -25.36 -20.44
C LYS A 279 1.43 -26.45 -21.00
N MET A 280 0.83 -26.25 -22.16
CA MET A 280 0.02 -27.27 -22.88
C MET A 280 0.89 -28.01 -23.87
#